data_413386454588840b11242f5789c10b97
#
_entry.id   413386454588840b11242f5789c10b97
#
_cell.length_a   1.000
_cell.length_b   1.000
_cell.length_c   1.000
_cell.angle_alpha   90.00
_cell.angle_beta   90.00
_cell.angle_gamma   90.00
#
_symmetry.space_group_name_H-M   'P 1'
#
loop_
_entity.id
_entity.type
_entity.pdbx_description
1 polymer ?
#
loop_
_entity_poly.entity_id
_entity_poly.type
_entity_poly.pdbx_seq_one_letter_code
_entity_poly.pdbx_strand_id
1 'polypeptide(L)'
;MRQTPTQGRAGNGLVRRALEEHLRGARCRRRPVGRGFSLVESLLAIGLLMVLAALATPSVLQGLDDARGTSAARHIAGLARFTRTQAALRSASAGLRFERDGGDYGYAVYVDGNGNGLSTRDVRRGVDRPITAVERIGDRFAGVTIGLAPGVSGMAGDIVGGGTDPVRLGVSDTLTFSPFGTARSGTIFLRSREGRQYAVRILGATGRTRILAFRPEEGAWVAL
;
A
#
# COMPACT_ATOMS: atom_id res chain seq x y z
N MET A 1 104.39 17.50 -41.23
CA MET A 1 103.20 18.38 -41.15
C MET A 1 101.97 17.56 -41.42
N ARG A 2 101.18 17.21 -40.41
CA ARG A 2 99.70 17.05 -40.39
C ARG A 2 99.31 16.47 -39.03
N GLN A 3 98.62 17.32 -38.30
CA GLN A 3 98.04 16.99 -37.03
C GLN A 3 96.71 16.23 -37.25
N THR A 4 96.46 15.20 -36.49
CA THR A 4 95.13 14.60 -36.35
C THR A 4 94.51 15.02 -35.03
N PRO A 5 93.23 15.42 -35.00
CA PRO A 5 92.56 15.79 -33.76
C PRO A 5 91.93 14.58 -33.07
N THR A 6 92.14 14.54 -31.80
CA THR A 6 91.57 13.61 -30.84
C THR A 6 90.08 13.97 -30.67
N GLN A 7 89.15 13.08 -30.98
CA GLN A 7 87.73 13.21 -30.68
C GLN A 7 87.37 12.33 -29.49
N GLY A 8 86.97 12.91 -28.45
CA GLY A 8 85.68 13.00 -27.76
C GLY A 8 85.23 11.70 -27.03
N ARG A 9 85.73 11.53 -25.79
CA ARG A 9 85.24 10.49 -24.85
C ARG A 9 84.35 11.07 -23.79
N ALA A 10 83.33 11.83 -24.21
CA ALA A 10 82.42 12.55 -23.25
C ALA A 10 80.93 12.14 -23.33
N GLY A 11 80.55 11.21 -24.22
CA GLY A 11 79.13 10.89 -24.46
C GLY A 11 78.54 9.80 -23.56
N ASN A 12 79.32 8.91 -22.97
CA ASN A 12 78.84 7.72 -22.30
C ASN A 12 78.42 7.91 -20.82
N GLY A 13 78.83 9.04 -20.19
CA GLY A 13 78.50 9.30 -18.78
C GLY A 13 77.05 9.86 -18.56
N LEU A 14 76.58 10.65 -19.52
CA LEU A 14 75.24 11.22 -19.41
C LEU A 14 74.13 10.23 -19.68
N VAL A 15 74.33 9.33 -20.64
CA VAL A 15 73.35 8.28 -20.96
C VAL A 15 73.21 7.27 -19.81
N ARG A 16 74.30 6.92 -19.15
CA ARG A 16 74.27 6.00 -17.99
C ARG A 16 73.54 6.65 -16.80
N ARG A 17 73.75 7.95 -16.52
CA ARG A 17 73.04 8.61 -15.43
C ARG A 17 71.57 8.77 -15.69
N ALA A 18 71.15 9.07 -16.91
CA ALA A 18 69.75 9.16 -17.28
C ALA A 18 69.01 7.78 -17.17
N LEU A 19 69.71 6.69 -17.50
CA LEU A 19 69.16 5.32 -17.38
C LEU A 19 69.05 4.90 -15.91
N GLU A 20 70.02 5.24 -15.06
CA GLU A 20 70.00 4.95 -13.63
C GLU A 20 68.93 5.76 -12.88
N GLU A 21 68.67 7.00 -13.28
CA GLU A 21 67.55 7.80 -12.72
C GLU A 21 66.18 7.25 -13.15
N HIS A 22 66.07 6.78 -14.39
CA HIS A 22 64.81 6.18 -14.87
C HIS A 22 64.50 4.83 -14.18
N LEU A 23 65.52 4.06 -13.84
CA LEU A 23 65.37 2.81 -13.13
C LEU A 23 65.14 2.97 -11.62
N ARG A 24 65.54 4.11 -11.02
CA ARG A 24 65.21 4.45 -9.62
C ARG A 24 63.80 4.94 -9.42
N GLY A 25 63.10 5.42 -10.47
CA GLY A 25 61.72 5.92 -10.43
C GLY A 25 60.66 4.82 -10.45
N ALA A 26 60.98 3.61 -10.82
CA ALA A 26 60.08 2.46 -10.79
C ALA A 26 59.93 1.90 -9.36
N ARG A 27 59.46 2.75 -8.43
CA ARG A 27 58.88 2.25 -7.17
C ARG A 27 57.71 1.38 -7.54
N CYS A 28 57.91 0.08 -7.49
CA CYS A 28 56.85 -0.90 -7.57
C CYS A 28 55.80 -0.50 -6.49
N ARG A 29 54.72 0.17 -6.89
CA ARG A 29 53.54 0.40 -6.04
C ARG A 29 53.07 -0.99 -5.67
N ARG A 30 53.46 -1.48 -4.51
CA ARG A 30 52.86 -2.67 -3.91
C ARG A 30 51.35 -2.37 -3.84
N ARG A 31 50.60 -2.95 -4.77
CA ARG A 31 49.13 -2.99 -4.63
C ARG A 31 48.87 -3.53 -3.25
N PRO A 32 48.01 -2.85 -2.44
CA PRO A 32 47.61 -3.42 -1.17
C PRO A 32 47.01 -4.78 -1.52
N VAL A 33 47.61 -5.84 -1.03
CA VAL A 33 47.05 -7.19 -1.10
C VAL A 33 45.75 -7.08 -0.36
N GLY A 34 44.62 -7.09 -1.10
CA GLY A 34 43.29 -7.11 -0.51
C GLY A 34 43.26 -8.31 0.44
N ARG A 35 43.16 -8.05 1.73
CA ARG A 35 42.98 -9.11 2.71
C ARG A 35 41.65 -9.79 2.35
N GLY A 36 41.73 -11.01 1.85
CA GLY A 36 40.54 -11.82 1.64
C GLY A 36 39.86 -12.06 2.98
N PHE A 37 38.52 -12.04 2.97
CA PHE A 37 37.73 -12.34 4.16
C PHE A 37 38.05 -13.75 4.66
N SER A 38 38.23 -13.88 5.96
CA SER A 38 38.38 -15.19 6.60
C SER A 38 37.03 -15.93 6.55
N LEU A 39 37.07 -17.25 6.40
CA LEU A 39 35.86 -18.08 6.44
C LEU A 39 35.06 -17.88 7.73
N VAL A 40 35.76 -17.70 8.85
CA VAL A 40 35.14 -17.41 10.15
C VAL A 40 34.41 -16.06 10.15
N GLU A 41 35.01 -15.02 9.54
CA GLU A 41 34.42 -13.68 9.41
C GLU A 41 33.18 -13.74 8.53
N SER A 42 33.21 -14.49 7.43
CA SER A 42 32.03 -14.70 6.57
C SER A 42 30.91 -15.44 7.30
N LEU A 43 31.24 -16.48 8.06
CA LEU A 43 30.24 -17.20 8.88
C LEU A 43 29.63 -16.31 9.96
N LEU A 44 30.44 -15.51 10.62
CA LEU A 44 29.98 -14.57 11.65
C LEU A 44 29.10 -13.48 11.04
N ALA A 45 29.49 -12.93 9.89
CA ALA A 45 28.69 -11.95 9.15
C ALA A 45 27.32 -12.52 8.72
N ILE A 46 27.29 -13.75 8.17
CA ILE A 46 26.03 -14.41 7.81
C ILE A 46 25.18 -14.68 9.05
N GLY A 47 25.77 -15.17 10.15
CA GLY A 47 25.06 -15.39 11.39
C GLY A 47 24.43 -14.10 11.94
N LEU A 48 25.16 -13.00 11.92
CA LEU A 48 24.64 -11.68 12.35
C LEU A 48 23.51 -11.20 11.42
N LEU A 49 23.66 -11.35 10.11
CA LEU A 49 22.61 -10.99 9.17
C LEU A 49 21.34 -11.82 9.36
N MET A 50 21.44 -13.11 9.65
CA MET A 50 20.29 -13.96 9.96
C MET A 50 19.56 -13.49 11.23
N VAL A 51 20.27 -13.13 12.29
CA VAL A 51 19.68 -12.59 13.52
C VAL A 51 18.96 -11.27 13.23
N LEU A 52 19.60 -10.35 12.52
CA LEU A 52 18.98 -9.06 12.15
C LEU A 52 17.73 -9.25 11.28
N ALA A 53 17.78 -10.17 10.30
CA ALA A 53 16.64 -10.49 9.46
C ALA A 53 15.47 -11.06 10.28
N ALA A 54 15.75 -11.96 11.23
CA ALA A 54 14.72 -12.53 12.10
C ALA A 54 14.03 -11.47 12.96
N LEU A 55 14.77 -10.49 13.47
CA LEU A 55 14.20 -9.38 14.25
C LEU A 55 13.41 -8.37 13.40
N ALA A 56 13.81 -8.15 12.15
CA ALA A 56 13.15 -7.20 11.24
C ALA A 56 11.83 -7.76 10.64
N THR A 57 11.73 -9.07 10.45
CA THR A 57 10.61 -9.70 9.75
C THR A 57 9.23 -9.35 10.33
N PRO A 58 8.99 -9.41 11.66
CA PRO A 58 7.66 -9.11 12.22
C PRO A 58 7.22 -7.66 11.93
N SER A 59 8.12 -6.70 12.03
CA SER A 59 7.81 -5.28 11.80
C SER A 59 7.44 -5.01 10.34
N VAL A 60 8.10 -5.68 9.39
CA VAL A 60 7.80 -5.55 7.96
C VAL A 60 6.43 -6.14 7.64
N LEU A 61 6.10 -7.32 8.20
CA LEU A 61 4.80 -7.96 7.99
C LEU A 61 3.65 -7.12 8.55
N GLN A 62 3.81 -6.55 9.74
CA GLN A 62 2.83 -5.64 10.33
C GLN A 62 2.64 -4.37 9.50
N GLY A 63 3.73 -3.78 9.00
CA GLY A 63 3.66 -2.61 8.12
C GLY A 63 2.94 -2.90 6.81
N LEU A 64 3.17 -4.09 6.23
CA LEU A 64 2.49 -4.52 5.01
C LEU A 64 1.00 -4.76 5.24
N ASP A 65 0.62 -5.36 6.36
CA ASP A 65 -0.78 -5.59 6.75
C ASP A 65 -1.52 -4.26 6.92
N ASP A 66 -0.90 -3.28 7.60
CA ASP A 66 -1.43 -1.93 7.80
C ASP A 66 -1.60 -1.18 6.47
N ALA A 67 -0.62 -1.26 5.59
CA ALA A 67 -0.70 -0.66 4.26
C ALA A 67 -1.83 -1.27 3.41
N ARG A 68 -2.05 -2.59 3.49
CA ARG A 68 -3.16 -3.28 2.80
C ARG A 68 -4.52 -2.84 3.37
N GLY A 69 -4.67 -2.82 4.69
CA GLY A 69 -5.91 -2.39 5.34
C GLY A 69 -6.27 -0.94 5.01
N THR A 70 -5.31 -0.03 5.10
CA THR A 70 -5.48 1.38 4.72
C THR A 70 -5.82 1.54 3.24
N SER A 71 -5.16 0.79 2.36
CA SER A 71 -5.41 0.83 0.92
C SER A 71 -6.80 0.30 0.58
N ALA A 72 -7.27 -0.76 1.26
CA ALA A 72 -8.62 -1.28 1.12
C ALA A 72 -9.68 -0.26 1.55
N ALA A 73 -9.46 0.42 2.67
CA ALA A 73 -10.38 1.48 3.11
C ALA A 73 -10.41 2.65 2.12
N ARG A 74 -9.27 3.05 1.56
CA ARG A 74 -9.18 4.07 0.50
C ARG A 74 -9.89 3.64 -0.78
N HIS A 75 -9.82 2.36 -1.13
CA HIS A 75 -10.52 1.81 -2.29
C HIS A 75 -12.04 1.91 -2.13
N ILE A 76 -12.60 1.46 -1.01
CA ILE A 76 -14.03 1.58 -0.72
C ILE A 76 -14.47 3.06 -0.68
N ALA A 77 -13.68 3.94 -0.08
CA ALA A 77 -13.94 5.38 -0.08
C ALA A 77 -13.90 5.97 -1.51
N GLY A 78 -13.02 5.47 -2.36
CA GLY A 78 -12.93 5.81 -3.79
C GLY A 78 -14.18 5.38 -4.55
N LEU A 79 -14.65 4.14 -4.32
CA LEU A 79 -15.89 3.63 -4.90
C LEU A 79 -17.12 4.44 -4.45
N ALA A 80 -17.19 4.85 -3.19
CA ALA A 80 -18.25 5.71 -2.71
C ALA A 80 -18.28 7.07 -3.44
N ARG A 81 -17.09 7.68 -3.66
CA ARG A 81 -16.98 8.93 -4.45
C ARG A 81 -17.34 8.70 -5.92
N PHE A 82 -16.89 7.62 -6.50
CA PHE A 82 -17.26 7.22 -7.86
C PHE A 82 -18.78 7.07 -7.99
N THR A 83 -19.41 6.34 -7.09
CA THR A 83 -20.87 6.17 -7.05
C THR A 83 -21.61 7.50 -6.98
N ARG A 84 -21.15 8.41 -6.13
CA ARG A 84 -21.70 9.78 -6.03
C ARG A 84 -21.57 10.52 -7.37
N THR A 85 -20.43 10.44 -8.01
CA THR A 85 -20.22 11.07 -9.32
C THR A 85 -21.13 10.47 -10.39
N GLN A 86 -21.32 9.15 -10.38
CA GLN A 86 -22.24 8.48 -11.32
C GLN A 86 -23.69 8.90 -11.11
N ALA A 87 -24.12 9.10 -9.85
CA ALA A 87 -25.45 9.62 -9.57
C ALA A 87 -25.67 11.02 -10.17
N ALA A 88 -24.72 11.92 -9.99
CA ALA A 88 -24.77 13.28 -10.54
C ALA A 88 -24.74 13.29 -12.08
N LEU A 89 -23.81 12.54 -12.69
CA LEU A 89 -23.66 12.49 -14.15
C LEU A 89 -24.89 11.92 -14.86
N ARG A 90 -25.58 10.99 -14.24
CA ARG A 90 -26.75 10.32 -14.85
C ARG A 90 -28.07 10.96 -14.44
N SER A 91 -28.04 11.95 -13.55
CA SER A 91 -29.25 12.54 -12.95
C SER A 91 -30.20 11.48 -12.37
N ALA A 92 -29.64 10.36 -11.92
CA ALA A 92 -30.35 9.20 -11.37
C ALA A 92 -29.67 8.74 -10.05
N SER A 93 -30.42 8.07 -9.19
CA SER A 93 -29.83 7.51 -7.97
C SER A 93 -28.80 6.43 -8.33
N ALA A 94 -27.64 6.42 -7.66
CA ALA A 94 -26.65 5.38 -7.78
C ALA A 94 -26.26 4.86 -6.39
N GLY A 95 -25.90 3.59 -6.28
CA GLY A 95 -25.57 2.99 -4.99
C GLY A 95 -24.48 1.95 -5.08
N LEU A 96 -23.61 1.97 -4.08
CA LEU A 96 -22.65 0.91 -3.80
C LEU A 96 -23.34 -0.13 -2.90
N ARG A 97 -23.67 -1.26 -3.47
CA ARG A 97 -24.39 -2.35 -2.81
C ARG A 97 -23.44 -3.42 -2.36
N PHE A 98 -23.64 -3.89 -1.13
CA PHE A 98 -22.92 -5.01 -0.54
C PHE A 98 -23.86 -6.21 -0.43
N GLU A 99 -23.40 -7.37 -0.84
CA GLU A 99 -24.12 -8.63 -0.73
C GLU A 99 -23.26 -9.65 -0.02
N ARG A 100 -23.82 -10.31 0.99
CA ARG A 100 -23.13 -11.39 1.69
C ARG A 100 -23.04 -12.61 0.80
N ASP A 101 -21.84 -13.13 0.60
CA ASP A 101 -21.57 -14.31 -0.21
C ASP A 101 -20.55 -15.21 0.50
N GLY A 102 -21.03 -16.36 1.00
CA GLY A 102 -20.18 -17.41 1.60
C GLY A 102 -19.32 -16.97 2.79
N GLY A 103 -19.75 -15.98 3.58
CA GLY A 103 -19.01 -15.50 4.76
C GLY A 103 -18.16 -14.25 4.49
N ASP A 104 -18.09 -13.77 3.26
CA ASP A 104 -17.49 -12.49 2.85
C ASP A 104 -18.56 -11.63 2.18
N TYR A 105 -18.18 -10.42 1.72
CA TYR A 105 -19.04 -9.48 1.02
C TYR A 105 -18.53 -9.24 -0.40
N GLY A 106 -19.43 -9.50 -1.37
CA GLY A 106 -19.29 -8.94 -2.72
C GLY A 106 -19.86 -7.52 -2.76
N TYR A 107 -19.29 -6.66 -3.56
CA TYR A 107 -19.80 -5.30 -3.78
C TYR A 107 -19.76 -4.90 -5.24
N ALA A 108 -20.75 -4.11 -5.64
CA ALA A 108 -20.83 -3.52 -6.98
C ALA A 108 -21.59 -2.19 -6.95
N VAL A 109 -21.36 -1.36 -7.94
CA VAL A 109 -22.09 -0.10 -8.11
C VAL A 109 -23.27 -0.32 -9.04
N TYR A 110 -24.44 0.09 -8.60
CA TYR A 110 -25.72 0.02 -9.33
C TYR A 110 -26.25 1.41 -9.62
N VAL A 111 -27.05 1.51 -10.67
CA VAL A 111 -27.75 2.74 -11.05
C VAL A 111 -29.24 2.43 -11.17
N ASP A 112 -30.06 3.31 -10.64
CA ASP A 112 -31.51 3.30 -10.74
C ASP A 112 -31.95 3.42 -12.20
N GLY A 113 -32.69 2.43 -12.69
CA GLY A 113 -33.11 2.32 -14.08
C GLY A 113 -34.50 2.89 -14.36
N ASN A 114 -35.32 3.17 -13.34
CA ASN A 114 -36.70 3.60 -13.51
C ASN A 114 -37.07 4.90 -12.74
N GLY A 115 -36.08 5.50 -12.04
CA GLY A 115 -36.30 6.78 -11.34
C GLY A 115 -37.02 6.68 -10.00
N ASN A 116 -37.28 5.47 -9.49
CA ASN A 116 -37.96 5.27 -8.21
C ASN A 116 -36.97 5.10 -7.02
N GLY A 117 -35.68 5.18 -7.28
CA GLY A 117 -34.61 4.90 -6.34
C GLY A 117 -34.15 3.44 -6.37
N LEU A 118 -32.94 3.19 -5.86
CA LEU A 118 -32.38 1.83 -5.82
C LEU A 118 -33.14 0.93 -4.86
N SER A 119 -33.60 -0.22 -5.37
CA SER A 119 -34.30 -1.22 -4.57
C SER A 119 -33.76 -2.65 -4.82
N THR A 120 -33.77 -3.46 -3.77
CA THR A 120 -33.40 -4.89 -3.90
C THR A 120 -34.30 -5.63 -4.90
N ARG A 121 -35.57 -5.23 -5.02
CA ARG A 121 -36.51 -5.80 -5.97
C ARG A 121 -36.10 -5.51 -7.41
N ASP A 122 -35.75 -4.26 -7.70
CA ASP A 122 -35.44 -3.80 -9.06
C ASP A 122 -34.06 -4.29 -9.49
N VAL A 123 -33.11 -4.44 -8.57
CA VAL A 123 -31.84 -5.14 -8.81
C VAL A 123 -32.09 -6.59 -9.22
N ARG A 124 -32.93 -7.33 -8.50
CA ARG A 124 -33.24 -8.73 -8.85
C ARG A 124 -33.99 -8.85 -10.17
N ARG A 125 -34.74 -7.87 -10.57
CA ARG A 125 -35.48 -7.83 -11.85
C ARG A 125 -34.62 -7.31 -13.02
N GLY A 126 -33.39 -6.86 -12.75
CA GLY A 126 -32.51 -6.28 -13.76
C GLY A 126 -32.92 -4.89 -14.24
N VAL A 127 -33.85 -4.23 -13.52
CA VAL A 127 -34.24 -2.83 -13.75
C VAL A 127 -33.12 -1.90 -13.30
N ASP A 128 -32.67 -2.07 -12.05
CA ASP A 128 -31.47 -1.41 -11.53
C ASP A 128 -30.25 -2.24 -11.94
N ARG A 129 -29.38 -1.65 -12.76
CA ARG A 129 -28.28 -2.39 -13.39
C ARG A 129 -26.94 -2.10 -12.73
N PRO A 130 -26.08 -3.12 -12.58
CA PRO A 130 -24.71 -2.89 -12.16
C PRO A 130 -23.94 -2.19 -13.26
N ILE A 131 -23.12 -1.22 -12.87
CA ILE A 131 -22.20 -0.51 -13.77
C ILE A 131 -20.74 -0.90 -13.53
N THR A 132 -20.50 -1.72 -12.50
CA THR A 132 -19.20 -2.37 -12.25
C THR A 132 -19.41 -3.86 -12.08
N ALA A 133 -18.36 -4.64 -12.28
CA ALA A 133 -18.37 -6.06 -11.88
C ALA A 133 -18.53 -6.19 -10.35
N VAL A 134 -19.02 -7.33 -9.90
CA VAL A 134 -19.01 -7.70 -8.49
C VAL A 134 -17.58 -8.05 -8.10
N GLU A 135 -17.04 -7.37 -7.11
CA GLU A 135 -15.68 -7.56 -6.58
C GLU A 135 -15.77 -7.97 -5.11
N ARG A 136 -14.74 -8.68 -4.61
CA ARG A 136 -14.52 -8.92 -3.19
C ARG A 136 -13.25 -8.19 -2.75
N ILE A 137 -13.28 -7.65 -1.54
CA ILE A 137 -12.13 -6.87 -1.05
C ILE A 137 -10.87 -7.72 -0.93
N GLY A 138 -11.02 -8.99 -0.53
CA GLY A 138 -9.94 -9.95 -0.37
C GLY A 138 -9.20 -10.29 -1.66
N ASP A 139 -9.88 -10.24 -2.82
CA ASP A 139 -9.27 -10.53 -4.13
C ASP A 139 -8.25 -9.46 -4.52
N ARG A 140 -8.48 -8.22 -4.07
CA ARG A 140 -7.61 -7.09 -4.37
C ARG A 140 -6.60 -6.81 -3.26
N PHE A 141 -6.98 -7.01 -2.02
CA PHE A 141 -6.17 -6.75 -0.83
C PHE A 141 -6.08 -8.02 0.02
N ALA A 142 -5.12 -8.86 -0.30
CA ALA A 142 -4.96 -10.17 0.33
C ALA A 142 -4.92 -10.09 1.87
N GLY A 143 -5.82 -10.81 2.52
CA GLY A 143 -5.95 -10.84 3.97
C GLY A 143 -6.83 -9.74 4.58
N VAL A 144 -7.40 -8.85 3.76
CA VAL A 144 -8.41 -7.88 4.22
C VAL A 144 -9.80 -8.42 3.93
N THR A 145 -10.71 -8.29 4.89
CA THR A 145 -12.12 -8.69 4.78
C THR A 145 -13.05 -7.55 5.22
N ILE A 146 -14.27 -7.53 4.72
CA ILE A 146 -15.33 -6.70 5.28
C ILE A 146 -15.81 -7.39 6.55
N GLY A 147 -15.42 -6.85 7.70
CA GLY A 147 -15.64 -7.51 8.98
C GLY A 147 -15.36 -6.60 10.16
N LEU A 148 -15.92 -6.97 11.32
CA LEU A 148 -15.69 -6.31 12.60
C LEU A 148 -14.91 -7.26 13.51
N ALA A 149 -13.82 -6.79 14.09
CA ALA A 149 -13.06 -7.57 15.06
C ALA A 149 -13.81 -7.66 16.40
N PRO A 150 -13.71 -8.78 17.13
CA PRO A 150 -14.24 -8.87 18.48
C PRO A 150 -13.65 -7.79 19.38
N GLY A 151 -14.47 -7.19 20.24
CA GLY A 151 -14.02 -6.19 21.22
C GLY A 151 -13.83 -4.78 20.66
N VAL A 152 -14.06 -4.56 19.37
CA VAL A 152 -14.04 -3.21 18.79
C VAL A 152 -15.41 -2.56 19.02
N SER A 153 -15.41 -1.45 19.73
CA SER A 153 -16.63 -0.64 19.93
C SER A 153 -17.07 -0.02 18.61
N GLY A 154 -18.38 -0.06 18.33
CA GLY A 154 -18.97 0.72 17.24
C GLY A 154 -18.72 2.21 17.43
N MET A 155 -18.77 2.98 16.35
CA MET A 155 -18.67 4.44 16.44
C MET A 155 -19.95 5.04 17.02
N ALA A 156 -19.82 6.06 17.86
CA ALA A 156 -20.94 6.85 18.33
C ALA A 156 -21.72 7.44 17.15
N GLY A 157 -23.02 7.22 17.09
CA GLY A 157 -23.90 7.67 16.01
C GLY A 157 -24.04 6.68 14.85
N ASP A 158 -23.57 5.45 14.97
CA ASP A 158 -23.97 4.36 14.08
C ASP A 158 -25.45 4.06 14.26
N ILE A 159 -26.19 4.12 13.15
CA ILE A 159 -27.68 4.07 13.13
C ILE A 159 -28.22 2.68 13.50
N VAL A 160 -27.41 1.66 13.47
CA VAL A 160 -27.82 0.28 13.78
C VAL A 160 -27.14 -0.16 15.05
N GLY A 161 -27.95 -0.51 16.04
CA GLY A 161 -27.51 -0.96 17.35
C GLY A 161 -26.43 -2.03 17.28
N GLY A 162 -25.56 -2.06 18.30
CA GLY A 162 -24.35 -2.82 18.49
C GLY A 162 -24.28 -4.29 18.07
N GLY A 163 -24.61 -4.57 16.82
CA GLY A 163 -24.50 -5.91 16.21
C GLY A 163 -23.15 -6.16 15.57
N THR A 164 -22.91 -7.41 15.25
CA THR A 164 -21.69 -7.91 14.54
C THR A 164 -21.68 -7.56 13.05
N ASP A 165 -22.67 -6.81 12.54
CA ASP A 165 -22.77 -6.46 11.11
C ASP A 165 -21.70 -5.41 10.73
N PRO A 166 -20.79 -5.74 9.82
CA PRO A 166 -19.75 -4.83 9.38
C PRO A 166 -20.22 -3.81 8.35
N VAL A 167 -21.40 -3.98 7.73
CA VAL A 167 -21.95 -3.08 6.72
C VAL A 167 -23.18 -2.36 7.29
N ARG A 168 -22.98 -1.21 7.91
CA ARG A 168 -24.03 -0.45 8.57
C ARG A 168 -24.53 0.67 7.68
N LEU A 169 -25.27 0.30 6.62
CA LEU A 169 -25.80 1.21 5.61
C LEU A 169 -27.35 1.25 5.60
N GLY A 170 -27.97 0.65 6.60
CA GLY A 170 -29.42 0.46 6.72
C GLY A 170 -29.85 -0.92 6.24
N VAL A 171 -31.15 -1.10 6.04
CA VAL A 171 -31.75 -2.44 5.80
C VAL A 171 -31.31 -3.12 4.51
N SER A 172 -30.87 -2.36 3.51
CA SER A 172 -30.53 -2.89 2.18
C SER A 172 -29.06 -3.07 1.91
N ASP A 173 -28.18 -2.84 2.90
CA ASP A 173 -26.72 -2.86 2.75
C ASP A 173 -26.22 -2.10 1.50
N THR A 174 -26.90 -1.01 1.18
CA THR A 174 -26.64 -0.21 0.00
C THR A 174 -26.40 1.25 0.38
N LEU A 175 -25.21 1.75 0.02
CA LEU A 175 -24.89 3.16 0.11
C LEU A 175 -25.43 3.88 -1.12
N THR A 176 -26.59 4.50 -1.01
CA THR A 176 -27.23 5.20 -2.12
C THR A 176 -26.95 6.69 -2.06
N PHE A 177 -26.60 7.24 -3.22
CA PHE A 177 -26.43 8.67 -3.47
C PHE A 177 -27.56 9.17 -4.37
N SER A 178 -28.12 10.33 -4.03
CA SER A 178 -29.04 11.06 -4.90
C SER A 178 -28.26 11.80 -6.00
N PRO A 179 -28.95 12.25 -7.07
CA PRO A 179 -28.32 13.12 -8.09
C PRO A 179 -27.71 14.40 -7.52
N PHE A 180 -28.24 14.89 -6.40
CA PHE A 180 -27.75 16.09 -5.69
C PHE A 180 -26.52 15.80 -4.79
N GLY A 181 -26.04 14.56 -4.75
CA GLY A 181 -24.86 14.13 -3.99
C GLY A 181 -25.12 13.92 -2.49
N THR A 182 -26.37 13.95 -2.03
CA THR A 182 -26.74 13.52 -0.68
C THR A 182 -26.77 11.99 -0.60
N ALA A 183 -26.52 11.45 0.58
CA ALA A 183 -26.55 10.00 0.80
C ALA A 183 -27.24 9.69 2.13
N ARG A 184 -27.47 8.41 2.41
CA ARG A 184 -27.78 7.94 3.76
C ARG A 184 -26.47 7.80 4.53
N SER A 185 -26.44 8.25 5.78
CA SER A 185 -25.26 8.04 6.66
C SER A 185 -25.06 6.56 6.94
N GLY A 186 -23.81 6.16 7.04
CA GLY A 186 -23.49 4.79 7.40
C GLY A 186 -21.98 4.55 7.53
N THR A 187 -21.63 3.32 7.91
CA THR A 187 -20.24 2.93 8.14
C THR A 187 -20.01 1.54 7.59
N ILE A 188 -18.87 1.34 6.95
CA ILE A 188 -18.39 0.04 6.45
C ILE A 188 -17.10 -0.27 7.19
N PHE A 189 -17.07 -1.41 7.87
CA PHE A 189 -15.91 -1.87 8.63
C PHE A 189 -15.09 -2.87 7.83
N LEU A 190 -13.77 -2.72 7.90
CA LEU A 190 -12.80 -3.59 7.27
C LEU A 190 -11.83 -4.08 8.34
N ARG A 191 -11.46 -5.36 8.22
CA ARG A 191 -10.52 -6.02 9.12
C ARG A 191 -9.34 -6.54 8.32
N SER A 192 -8.12 -6.26 8.76
CA SER A 192 -6.91 -6.86 8.19
C SER A 192 -6.62 -8.25 8.78
N ARG A 193 -5.65 -8.95 8.21
CA ARG A 193 -5.23 -10.29 8.67
C ARG A 193 -4.79 -10.30 10.13
N GLU A 194 -4.01 -9.28 10.54
CA GLU A 194 -3.51 -9.13 11.91
C GLU A 194 -4.58 -8.58 12.88
N GLY A 195 -5.83 -8.43 12.40
CA GLY A 195 -6.95 -7.98 13.22
C GLY A 195 -7.06 -6.47 13.37
N ARG A 196 -6.24 -5.68 12.68
CA ARG A 196 -6.38 -4.22 12.65
C ARG A 196 -7.70 -3.84 12.02
N GLN A 197 -8.35 -2.81 12.57
CA GLN A 197 -9.68 -2.42 12.19
C GLN A 197 -9.69 -1.05 11.52
N TYR A 198 -10.38 -0.96 10.39
CA TYR A 198 -10.59 0.27 9.62
C TYR A 198 -12.08 0.50 9.44
N ALA A 199 -12.46 1.74 9.23
CA ALA A 199 -13.83 2.09 8.92
C ALA A 199 -13.90 3.18 7.84
N VAL A 200 -14.85 3.02 6.95
CA VAL A 200 -15.22 4.03 5.97
C VAL A 200 -16.58 4.59 6.37
N ARG A 201 -16.60 5.81 6.89
CA ARG A 201 -17.81 6.49 7.35
C ARG A 201 -18.30 7.48 6.32
N ILE A 202 -19.58 7.44 6.04
CA ILE A 202 -20.27 8.32 5.12
C ILE A 202 -21.17 9.25 5.92
N LEU A 203 -21.07 10.55 5.67
CA LEU A 203 -21.90 11.60 6.25
C LEU A 203 -23.04 11.92 5.28
N GLY A 204 -24.25 11.51 5.62
CA GLY A 204 -25.40 11.51 4.72
C GLY A 204 -25.74 12.87 4.12
N ALA A 205 -25.79 13.93 4.94
CA ALA A 205 -26.19 15.28 4.48
C ALA A 205 -25.26 15.82 3.37
N THR A 206 -23.98 15.46 3.39
CA THR A 206 -22.97 15.98 2.44
C THR A 206 -22.41 14.93 1.49
N GLY A 207 -22.71 13.65 1.72
CA GLY A 207 -22.08 12.53 1.02
C GLY A 207 -20.55 12.43 1.23
N ARG A 208 -20.00 13.14 2.22
CA ARG A 208 -18.56 13.12 2.51
C ARG A 208 -18.17 11.79 3.14
N THR A 209 -17.04 11.28 2.70
CA THR A 209 -16.48 10.03 3.18
C THR A 209 -15.26 10.32 4.04
N ARG A 210 -15.17 9.69 5.22
CA ARG A 210 -14.00 9.70 6.11
C ARG A 210 -13.49 8.29 6.29
N ILE A 211 -12.18 8.15 6.34
CA ILE A 211 -11.50 6.90 6.65
C ILE A 211 -10.97 7.01 8.07
N LEU A 212 -11.20 5.98 8.87
CA LEU A 212 -10.75 5.92 10.26
C LEU A 212 -10.04 4.58 10.48
N ALA A 213 -9.07 4.59 11.40
CA ALA A 213 -8.44 3.39 11.94
C ALA A 213 -8.73 3.31 13.44
N PHE A 214 -8.98 2.11 13.94
CA PHE A 214 -9.15 1.88 15.35
C PHE A 214 -7.79 1.72 16.02
N ARG A 215 -7.54 2.46 17.08
CA ARG A 215 -6.36 2.34 17.92
C ARG A 215 -6.74 1.60 19.22
N PRO A 216 -6.32 0.35 19.38
CA PRO A 216 -6.65 -0.44 20.57
C PRO A 216 -6.16 0.20 21.87
N GLU A 217 -4.99 0.85 21.84
CA GLU A 217 -4.36 1.51 22.97
C GLU A 217 -5.20 2.67 23.52
N GLU A 218 -5.89 3.39 22.62
CA GLU A 218 -6.75 4.53 22.96
C GLU A 218 -8.23 4.11 23.08
N GLY A 219 -8.58 2.89 22.65
CA GLY A 219 -9.97 2.44 22.52
C GLY A 219 -10.80 3.31 21.57
N ALA A 220 -10.16 4.04 20.64
CA ALA A 220 -10.77 5.11 19.86
C ALA A 220 -10.53 4.97 18.36
N TRP A 221 -11.44 5.55 17.58
CA TRP A 221 -11.34 5.69 16.13
C TRP A 221 -10.66 7.01 15.76
N VAL A 222 -9.54 6.91 15.04
CA VAL A 222 -8.74 8.06 14.61
C VAL A 222 -8.84 8.22 13.09
N ALA A 223 -9.01 9.45 12.61
CA ALA A 223 -9.05 9.75 11.17
C ALA A 223 -7.66 9.55 10.54
N LEU A 224 -7.63 8.96 9.33
CA LEU A 224 -6.45 8.76 8.50
C LEU A 224 -6.32 9.84 7.44
#